data_67a518c4e65a557589efb239c2adc14e
#
_entry.id   67a518c4e65a557589efb239c2adc14e
#
_cell.length_a   1.000
_cell.length_b   1.000
_cell.length_c   1.000
_cell.angle_alpha   90.00
_cell.angle_beta   90.00
_cell.angle_gamma   90.00
#
_symmetry.space_group_name_H-M   'P 1'
#
loop_
_entity.id
_entity.type
_entity.pdbx_description
1 polymer ?
#
loop_
_entity_poly.entity_id
_entity_poly.type
_entity_poly.pdbx_seq_one_letter_code
_entity_poly.pdbx_strand_id
1 'polypeptide(L)'
;EIVPRTFEPHQNTDNFRLTVRFEPIDGEKLYGMGQYQQPYLDVKGCTLELAQRNSQASVPFVLSNNGYGFLWNNPAIGQVSFGKNVTEWTAVSTKQMDYWITAGDTPAEIEEAYADATGKVPMMPDYGTGFWQCKLRYMTQDEILEVAREYKRRKLPISVIVVDYFHWPNQGDWKFDTDFWPDPKAMVEELKEMGIELMVS
;
A
#
# COMPACT_ATOMS: atom_id res chain seq x y z
N GLU A 1 30.17 -17.43 10.82
CA GLU A 1 30.28 -16.21 10.02
C GLU A 1 29.04 -16.05 9.16
N ILE A 2 28.39 -14.87 9.20
CA ILE A 2 27.20 -14.60 8.40
C ILE A 2 27.66 -14.21 7.00
N VAL A 3 27.19 -14.95 5.97
CA VAL A 3 27.39 -14.54 4.59
C VAL A 3 26.51 -13.33 4.30
N PRO A 4 27.08 -12.14 4.04
CA PRO A 4 26.32 -10.89 4.03
C PRO A 4 25.36 -10.77 2.83
N ARG A 5 25.65 -11.50 1.73
CA ARG A 5 24.78 -11.50 0.54
C ARG A 5 25.01 -12.75 -0.30
N THR A 6 23.92 -13.24 -0.87
CA THR A 6 23.95 -14.36 -1.83
C THR A 6 23.10 -14.04 -3.06
N PHE A 7 23.59 -14.44 -4.23
CA PHE A 7 22.89 -14.41 -5.50
C PHE A 7 22.79 -15.83 -6.02
N GLU A 8 21.61 -16.42 -5.95
CA GLU A 8 21.34 -17.77 -6.44
C GLU A 8 20.61 -17.69 -7.77
N PRO A 9 21.07 -18.33 -8.86
CA PRO A 9 20.36 -18.31 -10.14
C PRO A 9 18.91 -18.70 -9.98
N HIS A 10 18.00 -17.89 -10.51
CA HIS A 10 16.57 -18.21 -10.53
C HIS A 10 16.23 -18.99 -11.79
N GLN A 11 15.57 -20.15 -11.60
CA GLN A 11 15.36 -21.14 -12.67
C GLN A 11 14.80 -20.53 -13.97
N ASN A 12 15.41 -20.88 -15.10
CA ASN A 12 15.00 -20.51 -16.45
C ASN A 12 14.91 -19.00 -16.74
N THR A 13 15.60 -18.17 -15.97
CA THR A 13 15.66 -16.73 -16.17
C THR A 13 17.12 -16.24 -16.04
N ASP A 14 17.36 -14.98 -16.42
CA ASP A 14 18.61 -14.26 -16.17
C ASP A 14 18.60 -13.49 -14.83
N ASN A 15 17.66 -13.83 -13.96
CA ASN A 15 17.51 -13.26 -12.63
C ASN A 15 18.14 -14.15 -11.55
N PHE A 16 18.20 -13.60 -10.35
CA PHE A 16 18.73 -14.26 -9.15
C PHE A 16 17.69 -14.18 -8.02
N ARG A 17 17.66 -15.20 -7.19
CA ARG A 17 17.18 -15.07 -5.82
C ARG A 17 18.26 -14.35 -5.04
N LEU A 18 17.91 -13.20 -4.46
CA LEU A 18 18.80 -12.38 -3.68
C LEU A 18 18.50 -12.53 -2.19
N THR A 19 19.54 -12.67 -1.39
CA THR A 19 19.45 -12.55 0.08
C THR A 19 20.53 -11.59 0.55
N VAL A 20 20.14 -10.61 1.38
CA VAL A 20 21.05 -9.64 2.00
C VAL A 20 20.87 -9.70 3.51
N ARG A 21 21.97 -9.75 4.24
CA ARG A 21 22.00 -9.90 5.70
C ARG A 21 22.78 -8.78 6.34
N PHE A 22 22.25 -8.30 7.45
CA PHE A 22 22.90 -7.32 8.32
C PHE A 22 22.96 -7.86 9.74
N GLU A 23 24.00 -7.48 10.46
CA GLU A 23 24.09 -7.72 11.89
C GLU A 23 23.04 -6.86 12.62
N PRO A 24 22.29 -7.44 13.56
CA PRO A 24 21.34 -6.68 14.35
C PRO A 24 22.06 -5.82 15.39
N ILE A 25 21.42 -4.72 15.76
CA ILE A 25 21.89 -3.84 16.82
C ILE A 25 21.07 -4.13 18.09
N ASP A 26 21.76 -4.31 19.22
CA ASP A 26 21.06 -4.52 20.50
C ASP A 26 20.28 -3.29 20.94
N GLY A 27 19.06 -3.51 21.42
CA GLY A 27 18.15 -2.44 21.84
C GLY A 27 17.52 -1.65 20.71
N GLU A 28 17.82 -2.00 19.45
CA GLU A 28 17.21 -1.37 18.29
C GLU A 28 15.72 -1.68 18.21
N LYS A 29 14.94 -0.61 17.91
CA LYS A 29 13.53 -0.69 17.58
C LYS A 29 13.32 -0.24 16.14
N LEU A 30 12.48 -0.94 15.43
CA LEU A 30 12.21 -0.74 14.01
C LEU A 30 10.73 -0.43 13.78
N TYR A 31 10.44 0.59 12.97
CA TYR A 31 9.10 1.07 12.71
C TYR A 31 8.86 1.22 11.21
N GLY A 32 7.59 1.19 10.78
CA GLY A 32 7.23 1.39 9.39
C GLY A 32 6.85 0.10 8.67
N MET A 33 7.36 -0.12 7.46
CA MET A 33 7.06 -1.22 6.56
C MET A 33 5.67 -1.19 5.90
N GLY A 34 4.91 -0.11 6.09
CA GLY A 34 3.54 0.02 5.57
C GLY A 34 2.49 -0.47 6.57
N GLN A 35 1.44 -1.09 6.06
CA GLN A 35 0.31 -1.54 6.88
C GLN A 35 0.16 -3.06 6.81
N TYR A 36 0.46 -3.71 7.91
CA TYR A 36 0.28 -5.16 8.13
C TYR A 36 -0.75 -5.41 9.22
N GLN A 37 -1.31 -6.62 9.27
CA GLN A 37 -2.33 -7.01 10.26
C GLN A 37 -1.74 -7.50 11.60
N GLN A 38 -0.63 -6.97 12.04
CA GLN A 38 -0.04 -7.28 13.33
C GLN A 38 -0.23 -6.12 14.33
N PRO A 39 -0.38 -6.42 15.61
CA PRO A 39 -0.63 -5.40 16.64
C PRO A 39 0.64 -4.73 17.16
N TYR A 40 1.78 -4.88 16.48
CA TYR A 40 3.06 -4.37 16.94
C TYR A 40 3.46 -3.10 16.19
N LEU A 41 3.79 -2.04 16.94
CA LEU A 41 4.40 -0.84 16.39
C LEU A 41 5.88 -1.06 16.09
N ASP A 42 6.61 -1.69 17.02
CA ASP A 42 7.98 -2.12 16.84
C ASP A 42 7.99 -3.47 16.11
N VAL A 43 8.51 -3.49 14.89
CA VAL A 43 8.57 -4.68 14.05
C VAL A 43 9.84 -5.52 14.26
N LYS A 44 10.69 -5.16 15.24
CA LYS A 44 11.83 -6.00 15.63
C LYS A 44 11.37 -7.36 16.09
N GLY A 45 11.95 -8.42 15.55
CA GLY A 45 11.54 -9.80 15.77
C GLY A 45 10.46 -10.32 14.83
N CYS A 46 9.85 -9.47 14.00
CA CYS A 46 8.86 -9.87 13.02
C CYS A 46 9.50 -10.37 11.72
N THR A 47 8.77 -11.24 11.04
CA THR A 47 9.02 -11.59 9.65
C THR A 47 7.84 -11.10 8.80
N LEU A 48 8.11 -10.30 7.79
CA LEU A 48 7.11 -9.66 6.93
C LEU A 48 7.29 -10.09 5.49
N GLU A 49 6.19 -10.47 4.84
CA GLU A 49 6.18 -10.70 3.40
C GLU A 49 6.22 -9.34 2.67
N LEU A 50 7.10 -9.20 1.70
CA LEU A 50 7.17 -8.03 0.83
C LEU A 50 6.34 -8.29 -0.43
N ALA A 51 5.03 -8.17 -0.28
CA ALA A 51 4.05 -8.33 -1.36
C ALA A 51 2.77 -7.58 -1.00
N GLN A 52 2.07 -7.10 -2.01
CA GLN A 52 0.73 -6.53 -1.80
C GLN A 52 -0.29 -7.66 -1.66
N ARG A 53 -1.11 -7.58 -0.63
CA ARG A 53 -2.19 -8.52 -0.34
C ARG A 53 -3.46 -7.77 0.01
N ASN A 54 -4.61 -8.44 -0.06
CA ASN A 54 -5.83 -7.89 0.50
C ASN A 54 -5.64 -7.60 2.00
N SER A 55 -6.07 -6.41 2.42
CA SER A 55 -5.91 -5.86 3.78
C SER A 55 -4.45 -5.59 4.20
N GLN A 56 -3.51 -5.56 3.26
CA GLN A 56 -2.10 -5.28 3.51
C GLN A 56 -1.54 -4.33 2.47
N ALA A 57 -0.83 -3.30 2.92
CA ALA A 57 -0.02 -2.44 2.07
C ALA A 57 1.45 -2.56 2.49
N SER A 58 2.28 -3.15 1.63
CA SER A 58 3.71 -3.31 1.86
C SER A 58 4.47 -2.09 1.34
N VAL A 59 5.16 -1.38 2.24
CA VAL A 59 6.08 -0.28 1.91
C VAL A 59 7.43 -0.67 2.50
N PRO A 60 8.43 -1.07 1.68
CA PRO A 60 9.67 -1.66 2.17
C PRO A 60 10.67 -0.60 2.69
N PHE A 61 10.17 0.32 3.51
CA PHE A 61 10.93 1.33 4.22
C PHE A 61 10.79 1.14 5.73
N VAL A 62 11.90 1.02 6.41
CA VAL A 62 11.97 0.88 7.86
C VAL A 62 12.76 2.02 8.47
N LEU A 63 12.25 2.57 9.58
CA LEU A 63 12.86 3.61 10.39
C LEU A 63 13.39 2.98 11.68
N SER A 64 14.66 3.24 12.01
CA SER A 64 15.29 2.79 13.23
C SER A 64 15.37 3.90 14.28
N ASN A 65 15.16 3.54 15.56
CA ASN A 65 15.41 4.45 16.69
C ASN A 65 16.90 4.86 16.82
N ASN A 66 17.79 4.26 16.02
CA ASN A 66 19.21 4.63 15.94
C ASN A 66 19.49 5.76 14.94
N GLY A 67 18.43 6.47 14.45
CA GLY A 67 18.59 7.65 13.62
C GLY A 67 18.86 7.36 12.15
N TYR A 68 18.34 6.27 11.61
CA TYR A 68 18.40 5.98 10.17
C TYR A 68 17.09 5.43 9.61
N GLY A 69 16.92 5.59 8.29
CA GLY A 69 15.91 4.92 7.49
C GLY A 69 16.56 4.04 6.43
N PHE A 70 15.96 2.89 6.17
CA PHE A 70 16.42 1.94 5.16
C PHE A 70 15.28 1.59 4.22
N LEU A 71 15.48 1.85 2.92
CA LEU A 71 14.55 1.47 1.84
C LEU A 71 15.12 0.28 1.09
N TRP A 72 14.40 -0.82 1.07
CA TRP A 72 14.65 -1.93 0.16
C TRP A 72 14.00 -1.62 -1.19
N ASN A 73 14.78 -1.03 -2.11
CA ASN A 73 14.30 -0.57 -3.40
C ASN A 73 14.25 -1.73 -4.42
N ASN A 74 13.38 -2.71 -4.17
CA ASN A 74 13.24 -3.89 -5.01
C ASN A 74 11.76 -4.24 -5.21
N PRO A 75 11.24 -4.28 -6.46
CA PRO A 75 9.84 -4.57 -6.73
C PRO A 75 9.50 -6.07 -6.69
N ALA A 76 10.50 -6.95 -6.57
CA ALA A 76 10.26 -8.38 -6.50
C ALA A 76 9.54 -8.76 -5.20
N ILE A 77 8.66 -9.75 -5.29
CA ILE A 77 8.15 -10.41 -4.09
C ILE A 77 9.33 -10.96 -3.28
N GLY A 78 9.26 -10.78 -1.98
CA GLY A 78 10.30 -11.20 -1.06
C GLY A 78 9.83 -11.24 0.37
N GLN A 79 10.77 -11.15 1.26
CA GLN A 79 10.53 -11.19 2.70
C GLN A 79 11.62 -10.41 3.42
N VAL A 80 11.27 -9.81 4.55
CA VAL A 80 12.25 -9.35 5.52
C VAL A 80 12.02 -10.06 6.86
N SER A 81 13.10 -10.48 7.49
CA SER A 81 13.11 -10.96 8.88
C SER A 81 13.98 -10.04 9.73
N PHE A 82 13.38 -9.34 10.68
CA PHE A 82 14.07 -8.49 11.65
C PHE A 82 14.46 -9.31 12.90
N GLY A 83 15.17 -10.42 12.68
CA GLY A 83 15.54 -11.34 13.73
C GLY A 83 16.50 -10.76 14.77
N LYS A 84 16.61 -11.41 15.93
CA LYS A 84 17.55 -11.02 16.98
C LYS A 84 18.99 -11.31 16.65
N ASN A 85 19.24 -12.32 15.81
CA ASN A 85 20.59 -12.76 15.45
C ASN A 85 21.02 -12.29 14.06
N VAL A 86 20.06 -11.91 13.20
CA VAL A 86 20.31 -11.44 11.84
C VAL A 86 19.08 -10.69 11.35
N THR A 87 19.29 -9.60 10.64
CA THR A 87 18.26 -8.97 9.79
C THR A 87 18.49 -9.46 8.37
N GLU A 88 17.47 -10.10 7.79
CA GLU A 88 17.60 -10.71 6.46
C GLU A 88 16.51 -10.18 5.52
N TRP A 89 16.93 -9.67 4.36
CA TRP A 89 16.08 -9.24 3.26
C TRP A 89 16.24 -10.19 2.09
N THR A 90 15.12 -10.60 1.49
CA THR A 90 15.13 -11.48 0.31
C THR A 90 14.29 -10.90 -0.81
N ALA A 91 14.72 -11.17 -2.06
CA ALA A 91 13.95 -10.99 -3.27
C ALA A 91 13.94 -12.30 -4.06
N VAL A 92 12.76 -12.76 -4.46
CA VAL A 92 12.62 -14.09 -5.11
C VAL A 92 13.26 -14.07 -6.50
N SER A 93 13.13 -12.97 -7.24
CA SER A 93 13.64 -12.88 -8.61
C SER A 93 14.01 -11.44 -8.95
N THR A 94 15.28 -11.15 -9.02
CA THR A 94 15.80 -9.80 -9.29
C THR A 94 17.11 -9.85 -10.07
N LYS A 95 17.45 -8.77 -10.76
CA LYS A 95 18.74 -8.61 -11.46
C LYS A 95 19.82 -7.94 -10.63
N GLN A 96 19.42 -7.22 -9.57
CA GLN A 96 20.34 -6.40 -8.79
C GLN A 96 19.94 -6.32 -7.33
N MET A 97 20.91 -5.97 -6.50
CA MET A 97 20.70 -5.53 -5.14
C MET A 97 20.60 -4.00 -5.17
N ASP A 98 19.48 -3.48 -4.67
CA ASP A 98 19.22 -2.05 -4.60
C ASP A 98 18.58 -1.71 -3.26
N TYR A 99 19.20 -0.81 -2.52
CA TYR A 99 18.67 -0.24 -1.29
C TYR A 99 19.20 1.19 -1.09
N TRP A 100 18.45 1.97 -0.34
CA TRP A 100 18.81 3.34 -0.02
C TRP A 100 18.76 3.53 1.49
N ILE A 101 19.70 4.33 2.02
CA ILE A 101 19.81 4.63 3.44
C ILE A 101 19.83 6.15 3.62
N THR A 102 19.11 6.63 4.61
CA THR A 102 19.17 8.00 5.09
C THR A 102 19.41 8.03 6.59
N ALA A 103 19.89 9.14 7.10
CA ALA A 103 20.09 9.38 8.52
C ALA A 103 19.49 10.76 8.90
N GLY A 104 19.09 10.89 10.15
CA GLY A 104 18.57 12.13 10.73
C GLY A 104 18.54 12.06 12.24
N ASP A 105 18.50 13.23 12.88
CA ASP A 105 18.46 13.34 14.34
C ASP A 105 17.04 13.07 14.89
N THR A 106 16.03 13.19 14.02
CA THR A 106 14.62 12.95 14.37
C THR A 106 13.93 12.04 13.34
N PRO A 107 12.89 11.31 13.73
CA PRO A 107 12.06 10.57 12.78
C PRO A 107 11.49 11.44 11.64
N ALA A 108 11.15 12.70 11.94
CA ALA A 108 10.61 13.63 10.94
C ALA A 108 11.63 13.94 9.82
N GLU A 109 12.91 14.17 10.17
CA GLU A 109 13.97 14.40 9.19
C GLU A 109 14.21 13.17 8.30
N ILE A 110 14.12 11.98 8.88
CA ILE A 110 14.26 10.71 8.14
C ILE A 110 13.11 10.53 7.15
N GLU A 111 11.87 10.79 7.58
CA GLU A 111 10.67 10.72 6.74
C GLU A 111 10.67 11.81 5.66
N GLU A 112 11.15 13.02 5.97
CA GLU A 112 11.30 14.09 4.98
C GLU A 112 12.32 13.71 3.89
N ALA A 113 13.46 13.15 4.27
CA ALA A 113 14.47 12.66 3.33
C ALA A 113 13.91 11.52 2.46
N TYR A 114 13.12 10.60 3.04
CA TYR A 114 12.43 9.56 2.29
C TYR A 114 11.43 10.16 1.30
N ALA A 115 10.62 11.12 1.72
CA ALA A 115 9.65 11.80 0.85
C ALA A 115 10.32 12.60 -0.27
N ASP A 116 11.48 13.22 -0.01
CA ASP A 116 12.26 13.90 -1.04
C ASP A 116 12.82 12.93 -2.09
N ALA A 117 13.20 11.72 -1.67
CA ALA A 117 13.73 10.69 -2.57
C ALA A 117 12.63 9.96 -3.37
N THR A 118 11.45 9.76 -2.80
CA THR A 118 10.38 8.91 -3.38
C THR A 118 9.17 9.69 -3.89
N GLY A 119 9.06 10.95 -3.53
CA GLY A 119 7.93 11.83 -3.85
C GLY A 119 7.14 12.24 -2.61
N LYS A 120 6.80 13.52 -2.56
CA LYS A 120 6.01 14.09 -1.46
C LYS A 120 4.55 13.69 -1.55
N VAL A 121 3.95 13.34 -0.42
CA VAL A 121 2.52 13.02 -0.34
C VAL A 121 1.71 14.30 -0.60
N PRO A 122 0.71 14.28 -1.51
CA PRO A 122 -0.18 15.42 -1.69
C PRO A 122 -1.08 15.62 -0.46
N MET A 123 -1.56 16.85 -0.29
CA MET A 123 -2.53 17.15 0.75
C MET A 123 -3.81 16.34 0.51
N MET A 124 -4.33 15.71 1.57
CA MET A 124 -5.59 15.01 1.54
C MET A 124 -6.72 15.98 1.12
N PRO A 125 -7.53 15.66 0.10
CA PRO A 125 -8.67 16.49 -0.26
C PRO A 125 -9.77 16.40 0.82
N ASP A 126 -10.56 17.47 0.96
CA ASP A 126 -11.58 17.59 2.01
C ASP A 126 -12.58 16.42 2.02
N TYR A 127 -12.98 15.93 0.85
CA TYR A 127 -13.87 14.77 0.76
C TYR A 127 -13.27 13.49 1.35
N GLY A 128 -11.95 13.37 1.38
CA GLY A 128 -11.23 12.23 1.95
C GLY A 128 -11.48 12.05 3.45
N THR A 129 -11.77 13.15 4.17
CA THR A 129 -12.06 13.16 5.61
C THR A 129 -13.55 13.02 5.95
N GLY A 130 -14.43 13.03 4.95
CA GLY A 130 -15.87 12.92 5.12
C GLY A 130 -16.36 11.47 5.23
N PHE A 131 -17.69 11.32 5.23
CA PHE A 131 -18.31 9.99 5.29
C PHE A 131 -18.25 9.28 3.92
N TRP A 132 -17.78 8.05 3.93
CA TRP A 132 -17.69 7.17 2.78
C TRP A 132 -18.72 6.07 2.89
N GLN A 133 -19.67 6.03 1.94
CA GLN A 133 -20.70 5.00 1.87
C GLN A 133 -20.22 3.88 0.96
N CYS A 134 -20.13 2.68 1.52
CA CYS A 134 -19.94 1.44 0.79
C CYS A 134 -20.95 0.39 1.27
N LYS A 135 -21.37 -0.44 0.37
CA LYS A 135 -21.98 -1.73 0.62
C LYS A 135 -21.09 -2.74 -0.05
N LEU A 136 -20.81 -3.90 0.53
CA LEU A 136 -19.85 -4.86 -0.01
C LEU A 136 -19.84 -4.88 -1.54
N ARG A 137 -21.04 -4.75 -2.17
CA ARG A 137 -21.12 -4.18 -3.50
C ARG A 137 -22.53 -3.68 -3.84
N TYR A 138 -22.59 -2.64 -4.64
CA TYR A 138 -23.74 -2.25 -5.42
C TYR A 138 -23.70 -2.99 -6.75
N MET A 139 -24.84 -3.48 -7.21
CA MET A 139 -24.92 -4.33 -8.39
C MET A 139 -25.10 -3.55 -9.68
N THR A 140 -25.71 -2.37 -9.62
CA THR A 140 -26.07 -1.58 -10.79
C THR A 140 -25.87 -0.09 -10.57
N GLN A 141 -25.77 0.65 -11.67
CA GLN A 141 -25.71 2.11 -11.68
C GLN A 141 -26.94 2.72 -10.98
N ASP A 142 -28.13 2.21 -11.23
CA ASP A 142 -29.36 2.72 -10.63
C ASP A 142 -29.38 2.52 -9.12
N GLU A 143 -28.90 1.38 -8.63
CA GLU A 143 -28.83 1.09 -7.19
C GLU A 143 -27.95 2.10 -6.46
N ILE A 144 -26.78 2.43 -6.99
CA ILE A 144 -25.88 3.39 -6.33
C ILE A 144 -26.42 4.82 -6.38
N LEU A 145 -27.04 5.22 -7.49
CA LEU A 145 -27.67 6.53 -7.62
C LEU A 145 -28.88 6.68 -6.69
N GLU A 146 -29.69 5.64 -6.54
CA GLU A 146 -30.82 5.64 -5.60
C GLU A 146 -30.34 5.85 -4.16
N VAL A 147 -29.26 5.16 -3.75
CA VAL A 147 -28.68 5.34 -2.42
C VAL A 147 -28.15 6.77 -2.24
N ALA A 148 -27.44 7.32 -3.21
CA ALA A 148 -26.91 8.69 -3.15
C ALA A 148 -28.04 9.72 -3.02
N ARG A 149 -29.10 9.59 -3.83
CA ARG A 149 -30.30 10.44 -3.78
C ARG A 149 -31.00 10.34 -2.41
N GLU A 150 -31.05 9.15 -1.82
CA GLU A 150 -31.68 8.93 -0.52
C GLU A 150 -30.89 9.61 0.61
N TYR A 151 -29.55 9.59 0.60
CA TYR A 151 -28.72 10.35 1.51
C TYR A 151 -29.03 11.85 1.44
N LYS A 152 -29.15 12.39 0.22
CA LYS A 152 -29.50 13.80 0.00
C LYS A 152 -30.93 14.12 0.48
N ARG A 153 -31.90 13.27 0.16
CA ARG A 153 -33.30 13.42 0.60
C ARG A 153 -33.41 13.47 2.13
N ARG A 154 -32.62 12.63 2.83
CA ARG A 154 -32.57 12.61 4.31
C ARG A 154 -31.68 13.70 4.91
N LYS A 155 -31.02 14.48 4.09
CA LYS A 155 -30.03 15.50 4.53
C LYS A 155 -28.91 14.90 5.40
N LEU A 156 -28.52 13.66 5.11
CA LEU A 156 -27.38 13.01 5.75
C LEU A 156 -26.09 13.41 5.04
N PRO A 157 -24.99 13.65 5.77
CA PRO A 157 -23.71 13.96 5.16
C PRO A 157 -23.17 12.71 4.46
N ILE A 158 -22.64 12.91 3.25
CA ILE A 158 -21.91 11.91 2.48
C ILE A 158 -20.93 12.63 1.57
N SER A 159 -19.69 12.19 1.55
CA SER A 159 -18.64 12.77 0.72
C SER A 159 -18.22 11.86 -0.41
N VAL A 160 -18.20 10.55 -0.18
CA VAL A 160 -17.79 9.55 -1.17
C VAL A 160 -18.77 8.39 -1.17
N ILE A 161 -19.09 7.88 -2.36
CA ILE A 161 -19.77 6.59 -2.52
C ILE A 161 -18.88 5.65 -3.30
N VAL A 162 -18.85 4.37 -2.91
CA VAL A 162 -17.89 3.39 -3.43
C VAL A 162 -18.61 2.34 -4.27
N VAL A 163 -18.14 2.19 -5.51
CA VAL A 163 -18.41 1.00 -6.35
C VAL A 163 -17.35 -0.03 -6.04
N ASP A 164 -17.70 -1.05 -5.26
CA ASP A 164 -16.82 -2.14 -4.90
C ASP A 164 -16.75 -3.19 -6.03
N TYR A 165 -16.00 -4.23 -5.86
CA TYR A 165 -15.62 -5.22 -6.87
C TYR A 165 -16.80 -5.82 -7.67
N PHE A 166 -16.49 -6.50 -8.78
CA PHE A 166 -17.43 -7.07 -9.76
C PHE A 166 -18.28 -6.05 -10.55
N HIS A 167 -17.80 -4.82 -10.72
CA HIS A 167 -18.36 -3.86 -11.66
C HIS A 167 -17.78 -4.02 -13.08
N TRP A 168 -16.79 -4.86 -13.25
CA TRP A 168 -16.07 -5.14 -14.51
C TRP A 168 -16.60 -6.41 -15.21
N PRO A 169 -16.48 -6.53 -16.55
CA PRO A 169 -16.81 -7.77 -17.27
C PRO A 169 -15.91 -8.95 -16.87
N ASN A 170 -14.60 -8.69 -16.67
CA ASN A 170 -13.62 -9.66 -16.20
C ASN A 170 -12.79 -9.07 -15.09
N GLN A 171 -12.40 -9.90 -14.12
CA GLN A 171 -11.57 -9.47 -13.01
C GLN A 171 -10.26 -8.83 -13.50
N GLY A 172 -9.97 -7.63 -13.00
CA GLY A 172 -8.78 -6.86 -13.39
C GLY A 172 -8.97 -5.92 -14.58
N ASP A 173 -10.15 -5.93 -15.22
CA ASP A 173 -10.49 -4.94 -16.25
C ASP A 173 -10.70 -3.55 -15.61
N TRP A 174 -10.08 -2.51 -16.19
CA TRP A 174 -10.27 -1.12 -15.78
C TRP A 174 -11.43 -0.47 -16.55
N LYS A 175 -12.61 -1.09 -16.49
CA LYS A 175 -13.80 -0.59 -17.15
C LYS A 175 -15.07 -1.11 -16.46
N PHE A 176 -16.17 -0.40 -16.64
CA PHE A 176 -17.48 -0.85 -16.19
C PHE A 176 -18.08 -1.85 -17.17
N ASP A 177 -18.81 -2.84 -16.65
CA ASP A 177 -19.69 -3.70 -17.42
C ASP A 177 -20.95 -2.90 -17.84
N THR A 178 -21.11 -2.66 -19.14
CA THR A 178 -22.18 -1.81 -19.68
C THR A 178 -23.57 -2.37 -19.50
N ASP A 179 -23.71 -3.67 -19.23
CA ASP A 179 -25.01 -4.29 -18.96
C ASP A 179 -25.60 -3.83 -17.61
N PHE A 180 -24.72 -3.55 -16.64
CA PHE A 180 -25.12 -3.13 -15.29
C PHE A 180 -24.80 -1.64 -15.01
N TRP A 181 -23.87 -1.07 -15.76
CA TRP A 181 -23.36 0.30 -15.65
C TRP A 181 -23.39 0.98 -17.01
N PRO A 182 -24.62 1.27 -17.54
CA PRO A 182 -24.78 1.69 -18.94
C PRO A 182 -24.20 3.06 -19.27
N ASP A 183 -24.15 3.99 -18.32
CA ASP A 183 -23.58 5.33 -18.51
C ASP A 183 -22.81 5.81 -17.26
N PRO A 184 -21.57 5.30 -17.05
CA PRO A 184 -20.77 5.73 -15.91
C PRO A 184 -20.45 7.23 -15.90
N LYS A 185 -20.42 7.87 -17.06
CA LYS A 185 -20.18 9.31 -17.17
C LYS A 185 -21.36 10.10 -16.57
N ALA A 186 -22.57 9.81 -17.00
CA ALA A 186 -23.77 10.45 -16.45
C ALA A 186 -23.91 10.17 -14.95
N MET A 187 -23.58 8.96 -14.48
CA MET A 187 -23.56 8.61 -13.07
C MET A 187 -22.61 9.51 -12.27
N VAL A 188 -21.38 9.69 -12.74
CA VAL A 188 -20.38 10.56 -12.08
C VAL A 188 -20.84 12.01 -12.08
N GLU A 189 -21.42 12.49 -13.19
CA GLU A 189 -21.93 13.87 -13.29
C GLU A 189 -23.06 14.10 -12.26
N GLU A 190 -24.03 13.19 -12.15
CA GLU A 190 -25.11 13.29 -11.17
C GLU A 190 -24.59 13.23 -9.71
N LEU A 191 -23.64 12.34 -9.42
CA LEU A 191 -23.03 12.29 -8.09
C LEU A 191 -22.32 13.61 -7.75
N LYS A 192 -21.59 14.21 -8.70
CA LYS A 192 -20.92 15.51 -8.52
C LYS A 192 -21.93 16.65 -8.27
N GLU A 193 -23.05 16.67 -8.97
CA GLU A 193 -24.13 17.65 -8.71
C GLU A 193 -24.65 17.54 -7.28
N MET A 194 -24.66 16.34 -6.72
CA MET A 194 -24.98 16.08 -5.32
C MET A 194 -23.82 16.36 -4.36
N GLY A 195 -22.63 16.76 -4.83
CA GLY A 195 -21.42 16.94 -4.03
C GLY A 195 -20.87 15.63 -3.44
N ILE A 196 -20.95 14.55 -4.23
CA ILE A 196 -20.47 13.21 -3.85
C ILE A 196 -19.41 12.78 -4.85
N GLU A 197 -18.24 12.38 -4.35
CA GLU A 197 -17.20 11.79 -5.18
C GLU A 197 -17.44 10.28 -5.34
N LEU A 198 -17.04 9.74 -6.50
CA LEU A 198 -17.07 8.30 -6.75
C LEU A 198 -15.70 7.68 -6.57
N MET A 199 -15.62 6.64 -5.75
CA MET A 199 -14.48 5.74 -5.73
C MET A 199 -14.85 4.41 -6.37
N VAL A 200 -13.92 3.85 -7.13
CA VAL A 200 -14.07 2.52 -7.76
C VAL A 200 -12.92 1.65 -7.28
N SER A 201 -13.23 0.43 -6.83
CA SER A 201 -12.28 -0.54 -6.27
C SER A 201 -12.07 -1.72 -7.23
#